data_2971c68709bb99565a674b1e160ae06d
#
_entry.id   2971c68709bb99565a674b1e160ae06d
#
_cell.length_a   1.000
_cell.length_b   1.000
_cell.length_c   1.000
_cell.angle_alpha   90.00
_cell.angle_beta   90.00
_cell.angle_gamma   90.00
#
_symmetry.space_group_name_H-M   'P 1'
#
loop_
_entity.id
_entity.type
_entity.pdbx_description
1 polymer ?
#
loop_
_entity_poly.entity_id
_entity_poly.type
_entity_poly.pdbx_seq_one_letter_code
_entity_poly.pdbx_strand_id
1 'polypeptide(L)'
;VSFIQLSNSSTIQSTSNGYEVFENVLSRFKFSVTSDTVSSLSNATVSEQGTFDTFFNKNYDPVTSANNDYQITFLASGEAQLTNVGTGAVVDTVGFESGKAFTVKGMQFTASAVAGDTIEFSLDAPEKKSMAQTLHEVQEILMDSTIDNSALQEAIADSLVGLDNGLEKISLERASIGSRLNIAESTYESNLDMEIAAKSSRSAIQDVDYAEASSEFAKQETALEAALASFPQVSNLSLFNYI
;
A
#
# COMPACT_ATOMS: atom_id res chain seq x y z
N VAL A 1 -6.42 12.31 -6.85
CA VAL A 1 -6.32 10.99 -7.51
C VAL A 1 -7.28 10.98 -8.69
N SER A 2 -6.78 10.58 -9.88
CA SER A 2 -7.59 10.48 -11.10
C SER A 2 -7.89 9.02 -11.41
N PHE A 3 -9.05 8.78 -12.02
CA PHE A 3 -9.47 7.46 -12.45
C PHE A 3 -9.70 7.43 -13.96
N ILE A 4 -9.39 6.31 -14.61
CA ILE A 4 -9.66 6.04 -16.01
C ILE A 4 -10.60 4.85 -16.08
N GLN A 5 -11.65 4.97 -16.89
CA GLN A 5 -12.56 3.87 -17.20
C GLN A 5 -11.95 3.01 -18.32
N LEU A 6 -11.76 1.73 -18.07
CA LEU A 6 -11.22 0.76 -19.02
C LEU A 6 -12.31 -0.01 -19.75
N SER A 7 -13.46 -0.20 -19.08
CA SER A 7 -14.65 -0.86 -19.65
C SER A 7 -15.90 -0.32 -18.95
N ASN A 8 -17.08 -0.76 -19.38
CA ASN A 8 -18.36 -0.33 -18.77
C ASN A 8 -18.45 -0.66 -17.26
N SER A 9 -17.69 -1.64 -16.78
CA SER A 9 -17.72 -2.12 -15.40
C SER A 9 -16.38 -1.98 -14.66
N SER A 10 -15.32 -1.52 -15.33
CA SER A 10 -13.98 -1.45 -14.75
C SER A 10 -13.38 -0.05 -14.84
N THR A 11 -12.97 0.48 -13.68
CA THR A 11 -12.22 1.72 -13.56
C THR A 11 -10.92 1.45 -12.80
N ILE A 12 -9.83 2.08 -13.21
CA ILE A 12 -8.56 2.03 -12.48
C ILE A 12 -8.10 3.43 -12.12
N GLN A 13 -7.36 3.51 -11.03
CA GLN A 13 -6.67 4.72 -10.63
C GLN A 13 -5.48 4.96 -11.57
N SER A 14 -5.43 6.13 -12.20
CA SER A 14 -4.38 6.48 -13.17
C SER A 14 -3.19 7.20 -12.56
N THR A 15 -3.36 7.82 -11.39
CA THR A 15 -2.32 8.60 -10.71
C THR A 15 -2.22 8.18 -9.26
N SER A 16 -1.00 8.16 -8.73
CA SER A 16 -0.73 7.95 -7.31
C SER A 16 -0.59 9.28 -6.58
N ASN A 17 -0.88 9.30 -5.29
CA ASN A 17 -0.72 10.48 -4.46
C ASN A 17 0.74 10.57 -3.98
N GLY A 18 1.53 11.47 -4.55
CA GLY A 18 2.92 11.67 -4.15
C GLY A 18 3.08 12.06 -2.67
N TYR A 19 2.14 12.80 -2.10
CA TYR A 19 2.14 13.13 -0.67
C TYR A 19 2.14 11.85 0.19
N GLU A 20 1.27 10.88 -0.11
CA GLU A 20 1.20 9.63 0.66
C GLU A 20 2.46 8.78 0.52
N VAL A 21 3.15 8.86 -0.61
CA VAL A 21 4.34 8.06 -0.89
C VAL A 21 5.59 8.68 -0.28
N PHE A 22 5.77 10.01 -0.40
CA PHE A 22 7.04 10.68 -0.09
C PHE A 22 6.99 11.56 1.16
N GLU A 23 5.82 12.06 1.55
CA GLU A 23 5.71 13.05 2.63
C GLU A 23 5.01 12.51 3.88
N ASN A 24 4.20 11.47 3.76
CA ASN A 24 3.48 10.84 4.86
C ASN A 24 4.17 9.55 5.32
N VAL A 25 5.51 9.58 5.49
CA VAL A 25 6.33 8.44 5.89
C VAL A 25 6.43 8.37 7.40
N LEU A 26 6.18 7.19 7.97
CA LEU A 26 6.28 6.96 9.41
C LEU A 26 7.74 7.09 9.86
N SER A 27 7.99 7.91 10.88
CA SER A 27 9.28 8.02 11.54
C SER A 27 9.51 6.85 12.50
N ARG A 28 10.73 6.71 12.95
CA ARG A 28 11.10 5.73 13.99
C ARG A 28 10.26 5.96 15.24
N PHE A 29 9.73 4.88 15.83
CA PHE A 29 9.10 4.96 17.14
C PHE A 29 10.14 5.26 18.22
N LYS A 30 9.75 6.09 19.18
CA LYS A 30 10.61 6.58 20.27
C LYS A 30 9.87 6.58 21.58
N PHE A 31 10.64 6.82 22.62
CA PHE A 31 10.15 7.13 23.95
C PHE A 31 10.93 8.30 24.55
N SER A 32 10.32 9.03 25.45
CA SER A 32 10.95 10.15 26.15
C SER A 32 10.93 9.91 27.65
N VAL A 33 12.08 10.06 28.30
CA VAL A 33 12.16 10.03 29.79
C VAL A 33 11.49 11.30 30.31
N THR A 34 10.52 11.11 31.20
CA THR A 34 9.73 12.21 31.77
C THR A 34 10.21 12.60 33.18
N SER A 35 10.71 11.64 33.93
CA SER A 35 11.18 11.84 35.32
C SER A 35 12.09 10.69 35.72
N ASP A 36 13.03 10.95 36.61
CA ASP A 36 13.80 9.91 37.29
C ASP A 36 14.20 10.34 38.70
N THR A 37 14.46 9.35 39.53
CA THR A 37 14.98 9.55 40.92
C THR A 37 16.36 8.94 41.11
N VAL A 38 16.95 8.37 40.04
CA VAL A 38 18.25 7.70 40.06
C VAL A 38 19.39 8.70 40.28
N SER A 39 20.51 8.24 40.84
CA SER A 39 21.68 9.12 41.08
C SER A 39 22.31 9.64 39.79
N SER A 40 22.27 8.86 38.71
CA SER A 40 22.60 9.32 37.35
C SER A 40 21.93 8.42 36.29
N LEU A 41 21.40 9.05 35.28
CA LEU A 41 20.92 8.41 34.04
C LEU A 41 21.83 8.87 32.90
N SER A 42 22.69 7.98 32.42
CA SER A 42 23.69 8.33 31.40
C SER A 42 23.29 7.93 30.00
N ASN A 43 22.32 7.02 29.85
CA ASN A 43 21.78 6.62 28.58
C ASN A 43 20.32 6.11 28.72
N ALA A 44 19.48 6.50 27.81
CA ALA A 44 18.10 6.00 27.64
C ALA A 44 17.76 6.07 26.14
N THR A 45 17.95 4.96 25.41
CA THR A 45 17.81 4.91 23.96
C THR A 45 17.16 3.61 23.50
N VAL A 46 16.63 3.57 22.29
CA VAL A 46 16.21 2.33 21.64
C VAL A 46 17.42 1.63 21.02
N SER A 47 17.84 0.51 21.60
CA SER A 47 18.98 -0.30 21.14
C SER A 47 18.58 -1.43 20.20
N GLU A 48 17.36 -1.97 20.35
CA GLU A 48 16.82 -3.07 19.53
C GLU A 48 15.49 -2.63 18.93
N GLN A 49 15.55 -1.96 17.76
CA GLN A 49 14.38 -1.34 17.15
C GLN A 49 13.23 -2.33 16.92
N GLY A 50 13.50 -3.52 16.36
CA GLY A 50 12.42 -4.48 16.07
C GLY A 50 11.70 -5.01 17.31
N THR A 51 12.42 -5.18 18.44
CA THR A 51 11.83 -5.55 19.75
C THR A 51 11.00 -4.40 20.29
N PHE A 52 11.51 -3.17 20.20
CA PHE A 52 10.81 -1.98 20.64
C PHE A 52 9.56 -1.71 19.80
N ASP A 53 9.63 -1.83 18.46
CA ASP A 53 8.47 -1.65 17.58
C ASP A 53 7.36 -2.66 17.88
N THR A 54 7.73 -3.92 18.19
CA THR A 54 6.76 -4.94 18.61
C THR A 54 6.09 -4.56 19.93
N PHE A 55 6.86 -4.07 20.88
CA PHE A 55 6.35 -3.57 22.16
C PHE A 55 5.46 -2.34 21.94
N PHE A 56 5.92 -1.37 21.18
CA PHE A 56 5.21 -0.13 20.88
C PHE A 56 3.85 -0.41 20.20
N ASN A 57 3.84 -1.16 19.12
CA ASN A 57 2.61 -1.46 18.35
C ASN A 57 1.55 -2.22 19.17
N LYS A 58 2.00 -2.99 20.17
CA LYS A 58 1.08 -3.72 21.05
C LYS A 58 0.49 -2.86 22.16
N ASN A 59 1.23 -1.85 22.62
CA ASN A 59 0.93 -1.17 23.89
C ASN A 59 0.63 0.32 23.72
N TYR A 60 0.96 0.96 22.60
CA TYR A 60 0.66 2.36 22.37
C TYR A 60 -0.86 2.59 22.25
N ASP A 61 -1.39 3.47 23.07
CA ASP A 61 -2.81 3.88 23.07
C ASP A 61 -2.94 5.30 22.50
N PRO A 62 -3.52 5.45 21.31
CA PRO A 62 -3.71 6.78 20.70
C PRO A 62 -4.82 7.60 21.35
N VAL A 63 -5.64 7.00 22.24
CA VAL A 63 -6.80 7.62 22.86
C VAL A 63 -6.53 8.06 24.30
N THR A 64 -5.88 7.17 25.06
CA THR A 64 -5.63 7.40 26.50
C THR A 64 -4.13 7.57 26.74
N SER A 65 -3.66 8.81 26.76
CA SER A 65 -2.22 9.12 26.90
C SER A 65 -1.58 8.50 28.15
N ALA A 66 -2.29 8.42 29.27
CA ALA A 66 -1.80 7.80 30.49
C ALA A 66 -1.44 6.31 30.35
N ASN A 67 -1.99 5.61 29.36
CA ASN A 67 -1.63 4.22 29.06
C ASN A 67 -0.27 4.11 28.35
N ASN A 68 0.29 5.23 27.88
CA ASN A 68 1.61 5.30 27.25
C ASN A 68 2.71 5.59 28.25
N ASP A 69 2.37 5.86 29.52
CA ASP A 69 3.31 6.15 30.58
C ASP A 69 3.77 4.87 31.27
N TYR A 70 5.07 4.73 31.44
CA TYR A 70 5.73 3.58 32.01
C TYR A 70 6.70 4.01 33.10
N GLN A 71 6.90 3.12 34.09
CA GLN A 71 7.85 3.30 35.15
C GLN A 71 8.74 2.06 35.27
N ILE A 72 10.03 2.27 35.33
CA ILE A 72 11.00 1.26 35.77
C ILE A 72 11.27 1.49 37.25
N THR A 73 11.04 0.47 38.06
CA THR A 73 11.35 0.49 39.51
C THR A 73 12.50 -0.46 39.79
N PHE A 74 13.54 0.03 40.49
CA PHE A 74 14.69 -0.79 40.90
C PHE A 74 14.40 -1.49 42.21
N LEU A 75 14.46 -2.83 42.19
CA LEU A 75 14.09 -3.67 43.33
C LEU A 75 15.32 -4.04 44.16
N ALA A 76 15.10 -4.35 45.44
CA ALA A 76 16.16 -4.83 46.34
C ALA A 76 16.72 -6.21 45.91
N SER A 77 16.03 -6.94 45.03
CA SER A 77 16.48 -8.21 44.46
C SER A 77 17.58 -8.06 43.41
N GLY A 78 17.95 -6.83 43.03
CA GLY A 78 18.85 -6.56 41.89
C GLY A 78 18.17 -6.69 40.54
N GLU A 79 16.89 -6.37 40.45
CA GLU A 79 16.08 -6.39 39.26
C GLU A 79 15.49 -5.02 38.97
N ALA A 80 15.26 -4.72 37.70
CA ALA A 80 14.50 -3.58 37.21
C ALA A 80 13.15 -4.06 36.69
N GLN A 81 12.06 -3.59 37.29
CA GLN A 81 10.69 -3.96 36.94
C GLN A 81 10.04 -2.85 36.15
N LEU A 82 9.60 -3.18 34.93
CA LEU A 82 8.83 -2.30 34.04
C LEU A 82 7.33 -2.44 34.32
N THR A 83 6.68 -1.33 34.68
CA THR A 83 5.23 -1.27 34.95
C THR A 83 4.58 -0.21 34.08
N ASN A 84 3.41 -0.48 33.56
CA ASN A 84 2.58 0.53 32.91
C ASN A 84 1.85 1.35 33.98
N VAL A 85 2.05 2.67 34.00
CA VAL A 85 1.52 3.55 35.04
C VAL A 85 0.00 3.66 34.95
N GLY A 86 -0.56 3.74 33.75
CA GLY A 86 -2.00 3.89 33.53
C GLY A 86 -2.82 2.67 33.96
N THR A 87 -2.27 1.45 33.77
CA THR A 87 -2.98 0.20 34.10
C THR A 87 -2.51 -0.46 35.39
N GLY A 88 -1.33 -0.07 35.91
CA GLY A 88 -0.68 -0.71 37.04
C GLY A 88 -0.12 -2.11 36.77
N ALA A 89 -0.12 -2.54 35.50
CA ALA A 89 0.32 -3.88 35.12
C ALA A 89 1.84 -3.97 35.01
N VAL A 90 2.44 -5.02 35.61
CA VAL A 90 3.84 -5.36 35.38
C VAL A 90 3.99 -5.90 33.94
N VAL A 91 4.87 -5.28 33.17
CA VAL A 91 5.10 -5.59 31.75
C VAL A 91 6.29 -6.54 31.57
N ASP A 92 7.34 -6.29 32.35
CA ASP A 92 8.59 -7.08 32.33
C ASP A 92 9.42 -6.90 33.59
N THR A 93 10.37 -7.82 33.82
CA THR A 93 11.36 -7.70 34.90
C THR A 93 12.68 -8.26 34.39
N VAL A 94 13.74 -7.47 34.47
CA VAL A 94 15.10 -7.81 33.99
C VAL A 94 16.13 -7.62 35.07
N GLY A 95 17.24 -8.38 34.99
CA GLY A 95 18.35 -8.20 35.91
C GLY A 95 18.98 -6.80 35.79
N PHE A 96 19.32 -6.18 36.89
CA PHE A 96 19.92 -4.86 36.98
C PHE A 96 21.17 -4.87 37.83
N GLU A 97 22.21 -4.18 37.37
CA GLU A 97 23.42 -3.88 38.12
C GLU A 97 23.74 -2.39 37.98
N SER A 98 23.85 -1.69 39.13
CA SER A 98 24.03 -0.24 39.15
C SER A 98 25.26 0.20 38.36
N GLY A 99 25.09 1.19 37.47
CA GLY A 99 26.15 1.71 36.61
C GLY A 99 26.40 0.88 35.34
N LYS A 100 25.71 -0.26 35.14
CA LYS A 100 25.77 -1.04 33.91
C LYS A 100 24.54 -0.83 33.04
N ALA A 101 24.71 -1.04 31.73
CA ALA A 101 23.62 -1.02 30.80
C ALA A 101 22.71 -2.26 30.96
N PHE A 102 21.40 -2.07 30.93
CA PHE A 102 20.40 -3.14 30.86
C PHE A 102 19.38 -2.83 29.75
N THR A 103 18.78 -3.85 29.20
CA THR A 103 17.81 -3.72 28.12
C THR A 103 16.47 -4.31 28.53
N VAL A 104 15.39 -3.56 28.34
CA VAL A 104 14.02 -4.00 28.58
C VAL A 104 13.16 -3.59 27.37
N LYS A 105 12.46 -4.55 26.76
CA LYS A 105 11.62 -4.32 25.57
C LYS A 105 12.31 -3.55 24.42
N GLY A 106 13.60 -3.78 24.21
CA GLY A 106 14.39 -3.11 23.17
C GLY A 106 14.92 -1.72 23.55
N MET A 107 14.54 -1.21 24.71
CA MET A 107 15.04 0.04 25.27
C MET A 107 16.26 -0.24 26.16
N GLN A 108 17.36 0.44 25.95
CA GLN A 108 18.57 0.34 26.76
C GLN A 108 18.67 1.55 27.68
N PHE A 109 18.90 1.25 28.94
CA PHE A 109 19.15 2.25 30.00
C PHE A 109 20.51 1.99 30.64
N THR A 110 21.19 3.07 30.98
CA THR A 110 22.40 3.00 31.84
C THR A 110 22.23 3.98 33.00
N ALA A 111 22.00 3.44 34.17
CA ALA A 111 21.67 4.23 35.35
C ALA A 111 22.45 3.77 36.58
N SER A 112 22.82 4.72 37.46
CA SER A 112 23.28 4.43 38.79
C SER A 112 22.10 4.60 39.76
N ALA A 113 21.52 3.47 40.16
CA ALA A 113 20.31 3.44 40.99
C ALA A 113 20.46 2.55 42.19
N VAL A 114 19.65 2.82 43.22
CA VAL A 114 19.48 1.99 44.42
C VAL A 114 18.04 1.47 44.48
N ALA A 115 17.79 0.50 45.34
CA ALA A 115 16.45 -0.06 45.53
C ALA A 115 15.45 1.05 45.93
N GLY A 116 14.33 1.12 45.20
CA GLY A 116 13.29 2.14 45.37
C GLY A 116 13.39 3.31 44.42
N ASP A 117 14.50 3.49 43.70
CA ASP A 117 14.61 4.50 42.67
C ASP A 117 13.71 4.12 41.44
N THR A 118 13.34 5.14 40.64
CA THR A 118 12.48 4.97 39.49
C THR A 118 13.01 5.76 38.31
N ILE A 119 12.68 5.28 37.09
CA ILE A 119 12.76 6.01 35.84
C ILE A 119 11.39 5.98 35.23
N GLU A 120 10.81 7.13 34.94
CA GLU A 120 9.53 7.28 34.26
C GLU A 120 9.77 7.71 32.82
N PHE A 121 9.03 7.12 31.89
CA PHE A 121 9.09 7.48 30.49
C PHE A 121 7.72 7.30 29.82
N SER A 122 7.51 8.00 28.72
CA SER A 122 6.31 7.89 27.91
C SER A 122 6.66 7.43 26.50
N LEU A 123 5.81 6.60 25.89
CA LEU A 123 5.88 6.29 24.47
C LEU A 123 5.45 7.53 23.68
N ASP A 124 6.30 8.01 22.78
CA ASP A 124 6.02 9.21 21.99
C ASP A 124 4.96 8.92 20.91
N ALA A 125 4.16 9.91 20.57
CA ALA A 125 3.19 9.75 19.51
C ALA A 125 3.88 9.46 18.15
N PRO A 126 3.34 8.51 17.34
CA PRO A 126 3.88 8.25 16.03
C PRO A 126 3.91 9.50 15.17
N GLU A 127 5.08 9.87 14.70
CA GLU A 127 5.28 11.00 13.80
C GLU A 127 5.39 10.55 12.36
N LYS A 128 5.00 11.43 11.43
CA LYS A 128 5.18 11.24 10.01
C LYS A 128 5.94 12.43 9.45
N LYS A 129 6.96 12.12 8.64
CA LYS A 129 7.83 13.11 8.03
C LYS A 129 7.97 12.86 6.53
N SER A 130 8.39 13.88 5.78
CA SER A 130 8.79 13.67 4.40
C SER A 130 10.18 13.03 4.34
N MET A 131 10.42 12.20 3.31
CA MET A 131 11.75 11.64 3.07
C MET A 131 12.81 12.74 2.86
N ALA A 132 12.42 13.85 2.22
CA ALA A 132 13.30 15.00 2.01
C ALA A 132 13.67 15.68 3.35
N GLN A 133 12.71 15.82 4.26
CA GLN A 133 12.95 16.35 5.60
C GLN A 133 13.89 15.46 6.40
N THR A 134 13.69 14.14 6.37
CA THR A 134 14.58 13.17 7.03
C THR A 134 16.01 13.32 6.54
N LEU A 135 16.23 13.44 5.23
CA LEU A 135 17.56 13.66 4.66
C LEU A 135 18.16 15.01 5.06
N HIS A 136 17.35 16.05 5.14
CA HIS A 136 17.79 17.37 5.54
C HIS A 136 18.23 17.42 7.01
N GLU A 137 17.44 16.82 7.89
CA GLU A 137 17.77 16.69 9.33
C GLU A 137 19.10 15.97 9.53
N VAL A 138 19.35 14.88 8.78
CA VAL A 138 20.67 14.19 8.81
C VAL A 138 21.79 15.11 8.36
N GLN A 139 21.59 15.84 7.27
CA GLN A 139 22.59 16.75 6.74
C GLN A 139 22.94 17.84 7.78
N GLU A 140 21.94 18.43 8.43
CA GLU A 140 22.16 19.44 9.48
C GLU A 140 22.96 18.86 10.64
N ILE A 141 22.59 17.68 11.13
CA ILE A 141 23.27 17.02 12.25
C ILE A 141 24.72 16.63 11.91
N LEU A 142 24.97 16.14 10.67
CA LEU A 142 26.33 15.82 10.22
C LEU A 142 27.22 17.06 10.06
N MET A 143 26.63 18.23 9.85
CA MET A 143 27.35 19.51 9.73
C MET A 143 27.56 20.19 11.10
N ASP A 144 26.85 19.76 12.14
CA ASP A 144 27.01 20.30 13.49
C ASP A 144 28.19 19.63 14.21
N SER A 145 29.30 20.35 14.29
CA SER A 145 30.51 19.89 15.00
C SER A 145 30.38 19.87 16.52
N THR A 146 29.27 20.34 17.09
CA THR A 146 29.04 20.44 18.54
C THR A 146 28.19 19.30 19.09
N ILE A 147 27.59 18.50 18.21
CA ILE A 147 26.72 17.39 18.60
C ILE A 147 27.54 16.27 19.27
N ASP A 148 27.01 15.67 20.29
CA ASP A 148 27.63 14.52 20.91
C ASP A 148 27.43 13.23 20.09
N ASN A 149 28.25 12.21 20.34
CA ASN A 149 28.21 10.96 19.59
C ASN A 149 26.91 10.19 19.81
N SER A 150 26.23 10.32 20.94
CA SER A 150 24.98 9.60 21.20
C SER A 150 23.83 10.20 20.43
N ALA A 151 23.72 11.52 20.41
CA ALA A 151 22.74 12.24 19.60
C ALA A 151 22.96 12.02 18.08
N LEU A 152 24.23 11.98 17.64
CA LEU A 152 24.56 11.64 16.26
C LEU A 152 24.12 10.23 15.89
N GLN A 153 24.38 9.24 16.74
CA GLN A 153 23.96 7.85 16.51
C GLN A 153 22.44 7.72 16.45
N GLU A 154 21.73 8.41 17.34
CA GLU A 154 20.27 8.39 17.36
C GLU A 154 19.69 9.03 16.10
N ALA A 155 20.20 10.16 15.66
CA ALA A 155 19.77 10.82 14.43
C ALA A 155 20.04 9.99 13.17
N ILE A 156 21.17 9.29 13.12
CA ILE A 156 21.46 8.34 12.02
C ILE A 156 20.46 7.18 12.06
N ALA A 157 20.19 6.61 13.25
CA ALA A 157 19.21 5.53 13.39
C ALA A 157 17.80 5.97 12.96
N ASP A 158 17.37 7.18 13.37
CA ASP A 158 16.09 7.77 12.96
C ASP A 158 15.98 7.87 11.44
N SER A 159 17.04 8.30 10.82
CA SER A 159 17.09 8.51 9.38
C SER A 159 17.07 7.21 8.60
N LEU A 160 17.83 6.20 9.07
CA LEU A 160 17.82 4.88 8.45
C LEU A 160 16.43 4.26 8.50
N VAL A 161 15.75 4.28 9.65
CA VAL A 161 14.39 3.76 9.79
C VAL A 161 13.41 4.57 8.95
N GLY A 162 13.49 5.89 8.95
CA GLY A 162 12.64 6.75 8.12
C GLY A 162 12.83 6.49 6.62
N LEU A 163 14.06 6.28 6.16
CA LEU A 163 14.34 5.93 4.76
C LEU A 163 13.87 4.52 4.40
N ASP A 164 14.05 3.55 5.29
CA ASP A 164 13.54 2.18 5.08
C ASP A 164 12.01 2.17 4.96
N ASN A 165 11.31 2.86 5.84
CA ASN A 165 9.86 3.02 5.76
C ASN A 165 9.42 3.73 4.47
N GLY A 166 10.19 4.72 4.01
CA GLY A 166 9.97 5.40 2.73
C GLY A 166 10.17 4.46 1.54
N LEU A 167 11.24 3.66 1.53
CA LEU A 167 11.51 2.68 0.49
C LEU A 167 10.44 1.58 0.45
N GLU A 168 9.94 1.15 1.60
CA GLU A 168 8.82 0.22 1.69
C GLU A 168 7.56 0.81 1.03
N LYS A 169 7.20 2.06 1.36
CA LYS A 169 6.07 2.75 0.71
C LYS A 169 6.23 2.86 -0.81
N ILE A 170 7.42 3.22 -1.29
CA ILE A 170 7.71 3.26 -2.73
C ILE A 170 7.54 1.87 -3.34
N SER A 171 8.00 0.82 -2.67
CA SER A 171 7.89 -0.55 -3.15
C SER A 171 6.44 -1.03 -3.21
N LEU A 172 5.62 -0.71 -2.20
CA LEU A 172 4.19 -0.98 -2.19
C LEU A 172 3.46 -0.25 -3.31
N GLU A 173 3.79 1.03 -3.56
CA GLU A 173 3.17 1.78 -4.64
C GLU A 173 3.60 1.26 -6.02
N ARG A 174 4.86 0.84 -6.20
CA ARG A 174 5.31 0.18 -7.43
C ARG A 174 4.54 -1.13 -7.68
N ALA A 175 4.32 -1.93 -6.64
CA ALA A 175 3.50 -3.14 -6.74
C ALA A 175 2.05 -2.82 -7.12
N SER A 176 1.47 -1.78 -6.53
CA SER A 176 0.13 -1.27 -6.86
C SER A 176 0.04 -0.83 -8.33
N ILE A 177 1.04 -0.08 -8.81
CA ILE A 177 1.11 0.34 -10.22
C ILE A 177 1.23 -0.89 -11.14
N GLY A 178 2.09 -1.86 -10.79
CA GLY A 178 2.23 -3.11 -11.55
C GLY A 178 0.92 -3.89 -11.64
N SER A 179 0.18 -3.99 -10.55
CA SER A 179 -1.16 -4.62 -10.54
C SER A 179 -2.14 -3.88 -11.44
N ARG A 180 -2.14 -2.54 -11.40
CA ARG A 180 -3.00 -1.71 -12.27
C ARG A 180 -2.66 -1.89 -13.75
N LEU A 181 -1.37 -1.99 -14.09
CA LEU A 181 -0.93 -2.27 -15.46
C LEU A 181 -1.42 -3.64 -15.95
N ASN A 182 -1.30 -4.68 -15.13
CA ASN A 182 -1.79 -6.01 -15.47
C ASN A 182 -3.32 -6.03 -15.69
N ILE A 183 -4.07 -5.30 -14.85
CA ILE A 183 -5.53 -5.15 -15.04
C ILE A 183 -5.83 -4.42 -16.36
N ALA A 184 -5.09 -3.35 -16.66
CA ALA A 184 -5.28 -2.60 -17.91
C ALA A 184 -4.99 -3.47 -19.13
N GLU A 185 -3.91 -4.24 -19.11
CA GLU A 185 -3.51 -5.15 -20.21
C GLU A 185 -4.55 -6.26 -20.40
N SER A 186 -4.96 -6.94 -19.32
CA SER A 186 -6.00 -7.97 -19.38
C SER A 186 -7.35 -7.43 -19.88
N THR A 187 -7.71 -6.21 -19.47
CA THR A 187 -8.94 -5.56 -19.96
C THR A 187 -8.83 -5.19 -21.43
N TYR A 188 -7.66 -4.73 -21.87
CA TYR A 188 -7.40 -4.44 -23.28
C TYR A 188 -7.52 -5.68 -24.15
N GLU A 189 -6.91 -6.80 -23.76
CA GLU A 189 -7.03 -8.10 -24.44
C GLU A 189 -8.49 -8.57 -24.50
N SER A 190 -9.21 -8.49 -23.39
CA SER A 190 -10.63 -8.83 -23.35
C SER A 190 -11.49 -7.96 -24.27
N ASN A 191 -11.17 -6.66 -24.37
CA ASN A 191 -11.87 -5.75 -25.29
C ASN A 191 -11.58 -6.10 -26.75
N LEU A 192 -10.34 -6.50 -27.09
CA LEU A 192 -9.99 -6.98 -28.43
C LEU A 192 -10.76 -8.26 -28.79
N ASP A 193 -10.87 -9.21 -27.88
CA ASP A 193 -11.63 -10.43 -28.09
C ASP A 193 -13.12 -10.14 -28.32
N MET A 194 -13.69 -9.22 -27.53
CA MET A 194 -15.07 -8.77 -27.74
C MET A 194 -15.26 -8.05 -29.08
N GLU A 195 -14.28 -7.25 -29.52
CA GLU A 195 -14.33 -6.59 -30.82
C GLU A 195 -14.31 -7.63 -31.95
N ILE A 196 -13.44 -8.63 -31.86
CA ILE A 196 -13.36 -9.73 -32.85
C ILE A 196 -14.69 -10.50 -32.88
N ALA A 197 -15.24 -10.87 -31.71
CA ALA A 197 -16.53 -11.56 -31.61
C ALA A 197 -17.68 -10.72 -32.20
N ALA A 198 -17.70 -9.42 -31.91
CA ALA A 198 -18.72 -8.50 -32.48
C ALA A 198 -18.57 -8.36 -33.98
N LYS A 199 -17.35 -8.26 -34.52
CA LYS A 199 -17.11 -8.24 -35.98
C LYS A 199 -17.54 -9.55 -36.65
N SER A 200 -17.22 -10.69 -36.05
CA SER A 200 -17.63 -12.00 -36.54
C SER A 200 -19.16 -12.14 -36.56
N SER A 201 -19.82 -11.74 -35.48
CA SER A 201 -21.28 -11.76 -35.38
C SER A 201 -21.92 -10.84 -36.38
N ARG A 202 -21.36 -9.64 -36.59
CA ARG A 202 -21.84 -8.71 -37.62
C ARG A 202 -21.66 -9.29 -39.03
N SER A 203 -20.51 -9.89 -39.35
CA SER A 203 -20.24 -10.55 -40.61
C SER A 203 -21.24 -11.69 -40.86
N ALA A 204 -21.52 -12.51 -39.85
CA ALA A 204 -22.50 -13.59 -39.97
C ALA A 204 -23.95 -13.12 -40.26
N ILE A 205 -24.29 -11.89 -39.85
CA ILE A 205 -25.64 -11.32 -40.10
C ILE A 205 -25.67 -10.50 -41.38
N GLN A 206 -24.61 -9.77 -41.71
CA GLN A 206 -24.58 -8.76 -42.77
C GLN A 206 -24.03 -9.32 -44.09
N ASP A 207 -23.10 -10.27 -44.04
CA ASP A 207 -22.46 -10.81 -45.21
C ASP A 207 -23.44 -11.78 -45.92
N VAL A 208 -23.67 -11.54 -47.18
CA VAL A 208 -24.50 -12.40 -48.02
C VAL A 208 -23.75 -13.69 -48.31
N ASP A 209 -24.38 -14.84 -48.05
CA ASP A 209 -23.87 -16.09 -48.59
C ASP A 209 -23.88 -16.04 -50.11
N TYR A 210 -22.70 -15.84 -50.68
CA TYR A 210 -22.57 -15.66 -52.15
C TYR A 210 -23.04 -16.89 -52.90
N ALA A 211 -22.94 -18.09 -52.38
CA ALA A 211 -23.39 -19.32 -53.00
C ALA A 211 -24.92 -19.39 -53.04
N GLU A 212 -25.58 -19.04 -51.92
CA GLU A 212 -27.06 -18.97 -51.86
C GLU A 212 -27.60 -17.85 -52.73
N ALA A 213 -27.05 -16.65 -52.66
CA ALA A 213 -27.44 -15.50 -53.48
C ALA A 213 -27.28 -15.78 -54.98
N SER A 214 -26.13 -16.39 -55.38
CA SER A 214 -25.87 -16.79 -56.76
C SER A 214 -26.86 -17.86 -57.25
N SER A 215 -27.18 -18.85 -56.41
CA SER A 215 -28.16 -19.89 -56.71
C SER A 215 -29.58 -19.31 -56.88
N GLU A 216 -29.96 -18.39 -56.00
CA GLU A 216 -31.25 -17.74 -56.06
C GLU A 216 -31.36 -16.84 -57.28
N PHE A 217 -30.29 -16.10 -57.62
CA PHE A 217 -30.20 -15.31 -58.84
C PHE A 217 -30.38 -16.19 -60.10
N ALA A 218 -29.69 -17.31 -60.22
CA ALA A 218 -29.80 -18.24 -61.31
C ALA A 218 -31.23 -18.83 -61.45
N LYS A 219 -31.87 -19.14 -60.30
CA LYS A 219 -33.28 -19.58 -60.30
C LYS A 219 -34.22 -18.50 -60.83
N GLN A 220 -34.02 -17.24 -60.38
CA GLN A 220 -34.85 -16.13 -60.85
C GLN A 220 -34.62 -15.83 -62.32
N GLU A 221 -33.38 -15.91 -62.83
CA GLU A 221 -33.06 -15.77 -64.23
C GLU A 221 -33.76 -16.86 -65.09
N THR A 222 -33.68 -18.12 -64.68
CA THR A 222 -34.37 -19.23 -65.32
C THR A 222 -35.88 -19.05 -65.30
N ALA A 223 -36.47 -18.59 -64.22
CA ALA A 223 -37.86 -18.31 -64.05
C ALA A 223 -38.33 -17.16 -65.03
N LEU A 224 -37.51 -16.12 -65.15
CA LEU A 224 -37.76 -15.02 -66.07
C LEU A 224 -37.71 -15.48 -67.54
N GLU A 225 -36.71 -16.28 -67.92
CA GLU A 225 -36.57 -16.84 -69.23
C GLU A 225 -37.77 -17.75 -69.53
N ALA A 226 -38.24 -18.60 -68.66
CA ALA A 226 -39.40 -19.42 -68.77
C ALA A 226 -40.72 -18.59 -68.98
N ALA A 227 -40.81 -17.51 -68.13
CA ALA A 227 -41.97 -16.58 -68.31
C ALA A 227 -41.96 -15.86 -69.63
N LEU A 228 -40.78 -15.38 -70.08
CA LEU A 228 -40.66 -14.77 -71.40
C LEU A 228 -40.93 -15.75 -72.54
N ALA A 229 -40.54 -17.00 -72.47
CA ALA A 229 -40.82 -18.06 -73.39
C ALA A 229 -42.31 -18.44 -73.40
N SER A 230 -43.01 -18.38 -72.34
CA SER A 230 -44.41 -18.70 -72.18
C SER A 230 -45.35 -17.58 -72.65
N PHE A 231 -44.87 -16.33 -72.53
CA PHE A 231 -45.68 -15.16 -72.92
C PHE A 231 -46.19 -15.19 -74.39
N PRO A 232 -45.35 -15.53 -75.39
CA PRO A 232 -45.85 -15.66 -76.79
C PRO A 232 -46.88 -16.78 -76.99
N GLN A 233 -46.73 -17.88 -76.24
CA GLN A 233 -47.66 -19.00 -76.27
C GLN A 233 -49.04 -18.61 -75.73
N VAL A 234 -49.09 -17.91 -74.63
CA VAL A 234 -50.32 -17.38 -74.02
C VAL A 234 -50.95 -16.28 -74.91
N SER A 235 -50.08 -15.41 -75.44
CA SER A 235 -50.53 -14.36 -76.37
C SER A 235 -51.13 -14.92 -77.65
N ASN A 236 -50.63 -16.05 -78.16
CA ASN A 236 -51.17 -16.74 -79.33
C ASN A 236 -52.45 -17.55 -79.06
N LEU A 237 -52.73 -17.85 -77.77
CA LEU A 237 -53.98 -18.44 -77.27
C LEU A 237 -55.08 -17.38 -77.04
N SER A 238 -54.91 -16.17 -77.54
CA SER A 238 -55.91 -15.12 -77.44
C SER A 238 -57.21 -15.54 -78.12
N LEU A 239 -58.28 -15.28 -77.40
CA LEU A 239 -59.67 -15.63 -77.78
C LEU A 239 -60.12 -15.15 -79.19
N PHE A 240 -59.31 -14.32 -79.82
CA PHE A 240 -59.55 -13.78 -81.14
C PHE A 240 -59.24 -14.72 -82.28
N ASN A 241 -58.60 -15.90 -82.07
CA ASN A 241 -58.44 -16.90 -83.12
C ASN A 241 -59.58 -17.96 -83.16
N TYR A 242 -60.62 -17.75 -82.33
CA TYR A 242 -61.76 -18.69 -82.29
C TYR A 242 -63.09 -18.06 -82.74
N ILE A 243 -63.03 -16.93 -83.48
CA ILE A 243 -64.20 -16.37 -84.12
C ILE A 243 -64.02 -16.39 -85.66
#